data_0f2df6e98b577a594f61ad5b5142a8f4
#
_entry.id   0f2df6e98b577a594f61ad5b5142a8f4
#
_cell.length_a   1.000
_cell.length_b   1.000
_cell.length_c   1.000
_cell.angle_alpha   90.00
_cell.angle_beta   90.00
_cell.angle_gamma   90.00
#
_symmetry.space_group_name_H-M   'P 1'
#
loop_
_entity.id
_entity.type
_entity.pdbx_description
1 polymer ?
#
loop_
_entity_poly.entity_id
_entity_poly.type
_entity_poly.pdbx_seq_one_letter_code
_entity_poly.pdbx_strand_id
1 'polypeptide(L)'
;MGFCRALTGCSLADAVYGLRWFISRLVVGYRLFLTALGFSAGMLGCSSSDVQPVMSNVPPPDFSGYWEVDYARSDSIQNQLNSTFREVQREIRRRNESAEKGSPYQGTRLGDVDTLFALAKMAELVAEPTLLEIEQDTQWIRIERENSFALICSLDVTGDETSRLGREICWWDGQQWHFVIQLPDGLNVAHRFTRSGDGNSLAQRTKLSDPRTGHDFVISQVFGRYDPNKRGYSCIETLSRGRVCTTEDVDLE
;
A
#
# COMPACT_ATOMS: atom_id res chain seq x y z
N MET A 1 38.57 64.44 21.49
CA MET A 1 38.94 65.62 22.26
C MET A 1 37.70 66.51 22.40
N GLY A 2 37.26 66.78 23.61
CA GLY A 2 36.13 67.72 23.87
C GLY A 2 35.35 67.25 25.09
N PHE A 3 35.90 67.46 26.17
CA PHE A 3 35.60 67.84 27.53
C PHE A 3 34.13 68.11 27.83
N CYS A 4 33.61 67.26 28.73
CA CYS A 4 32.41 67.48 29.52
C CYS A 4 32.72 68.47 30.64
N ARG A 5 31.94 69.57 30.84
CA ARG A 5 31.86 70.31 32.07
C ARG A 5 30.41 70.38 32.51
N ALA A 6 30.09 69.65 33.47
CA ALA A 6 29.56 69.98 34.79
C ALA A 6 28.22 70.75 34.87
N LEU A 7 27.36 70.14 35.61
CA LEU A 7 26.56 70.57 36.75
C LEU A 7 25.05 70.74 36.50
N THR A 8 24.36 70.04 37.35
CA THR A 8 23.01 70.29 37.89
C THR A 8 21.79 70.05 37.04
N GLY A 9 21.08 69.00 37.46
CA GLY A 9 19.69 68.81 37.12
C GLY A 9 19.31 67.50 36.45
N CYS A 10 19.78 66.36 36.93
CA CYS A 10 19.22 65.11 36.55
C CYS A 10 17.97 64.83 37.40
N SER A 11 16.82 65.19 36.88
CA SER A 11 15.54 64.91 37.53
C SER A 11 15.29 63.42 37.56
N LEU A 12 14.77 62.88 38.66
CA LEU A 12 14.34 61.52 38.86
C LEU A 12 13.35 61.03 37.74
N ALA A 13 12.75 61.94 37.03
CA ALA A 13 11.86 61.69 35.92
C ALA A 13 12.58 61.06 34.70
N ASP A 14 13.81 61.47 34.40
CA ASP A 14 14.55 60.95 33.22
C ASP A 14 15.06 59.53 33.40
N ALA A 15 15.37 59.12 34.63
CA ALA A 15 15.76 57.75 34.98
C ALA A 15 14.59 56.77 34.79
N VAL A 16 13.36 57.18 35.09
CA VAL A 16 12.17 56.36 34.96
C VAL A 16 11.79 56.17 33.47
N TYR A 17 11.97 57.22 32.64
CA TYR A 17 11.71 57.10 31.20
C TYR A 17 12.73 56.20 30.48
N GLY A 18 13.98 56.28 30.81
CA GLY A 18 15.01 55.40 30.26
C GLY A 18 14.80 53.92 30.63
N LEU A 19 14.39 53.65 31.86
CA LEU A 19 14.13 52.28 32.33
C LEU A 19 12.87 51.69 31.66
N ARG A 20 11.80 52.46 31.47
CA ARG A 20 10.60 52.03 30.74
C ARG A 20 10.87 51.73 29.26
N TRP A 21 11.72 52.53 28.60
CA TRP A 21 12.10 52.31 27.21
C TRP A 21 12.96 51.04 27.03
N PHE A 22 13.86 50.75 27.99
CA PHE A 22 14.70 49.57 27.99
C PHE A 22 13.89 48.29 28.25
N ILE A 23 12.96 48.33 29.21
CA ILE A 23 12.06 47.20 29.51
C ILE A 23 11.11 46.93 28.34
N SER A 24 10.59 47.95 27.66
CA SER A 24 9.73 47.80 26.48
C SER A 24 10.46 47.10 25.33
N ARG A 25 11.72 47.42 25.08
CA ARG A 25 12.52 46.76 24.03
C ARG A 25 12.88 45.30 24.38
N LEU A 26 13.13 45.03 25.64
CA LEU A 26 13.41 43.68 26.13
C LEU A 26 12.16 42.74 25.98
N VAL A 27 10.98 43.27 26.30
CA VAL A 27 9.73 42.52 26.19
C VAL A 27 9.35 42.26 24.72
N VAL A 28 9.57 43.24 23.84
CA VAL A 28 9.32 43.10 22.39
C VAL A 28 10.32 42.09 21.77
N GLY A 29 11.60 42.14 22.16
CA GLY A 29 12.63 41.22 21.71
C GLY A 29 12.35 39.77 22.16
N TYR A 30 11.89 39.60 23.41
CA TYR A 30 11.53 38.30 23.95
C TYR A 30 10.28 37.67 23.29
N ARG A 31 9.27 38.51 22.96
CA ARG A 31 8.08 38.08 22.23
C ARG A 31 8.41 37.68 20.79
N LEU A 32 9.28 38.41 20.09
CA LEU A 32 9.76 38.05 18.75
C LEU A 32 10.62 36.80 18.76
N PHE A 33 11.40 36.56 19.81
CA PHE A 33 12.20 35.33 19.95
C PHE A 33 11.34 34.12 20.21
N LEU A 34 10.28 34.21 21.03
CA LEU A 34 9.33 33.12 21.27
C LEU A 34 8.49 32.79 20.04
N THR A 35 8.12 33.78 19.21
CA THR A 35 7.40 33.49 17.96
C THR A 35 8.31 32.88 16.91
N ALA A 36 9.60 33.23 16.87
CA ALA A 36 10.58 32.59 15.99
C ALA A 36 10.88 31.13 16.39
N LEU A 37 10.94 30.82 17.69
CA LEU A 37 11.09 29.43 18.18
C LEU A 37 9.84 28.58 17.93
N GLY A 38 8.64 29.16 17.99
CA GLY A 38 7.39 28.46 17.73
C GLY A 38 7.19 28.08 16.26
N PHE A 39 7.78 28.85 15.32
CA PHE A 39 7.66 28.60 13.89
C PHE A 39 8.65 27.55 13.35
N SER A 40 9.77 27.32 14.05
CA SER A 40 10.76 26.29 13.67
C SER A 40 10.38 24.86 14.09
N ALA A 41 9.40 24.67 14.98
CA ALA A 41 8.94 23.36 15.41
C ALA A 41 7.88 22.71 14.48
N GLY A 42 7.37 23.45 13.48
CA GLY A 42 6.30 23.02 12.57
C GLY A 42 6.77 22.35 11.28
N MET A 43 8.07 22.21 11.04
CA MET A 43 8.61 21.54 9.84
C MET A 43 9.16 20.14 10.13
N LEU A 44 8.58 19.41 11.09
CA LEU A 44 8.77 17.97 11.15
C LEU A 44 7.91 17.38 10.06
N GLY A 45 8.55 17.19 8.90
CA GLY A 45 7.96 16.77 7.65
C GLY A 45 7.21 15.46 7.80
N CYS A 46 6.13 15.34 7.04
CA CYS A 46 5.59 14.06 6.65
C CYS A 46 6.71 13.24 6.00
N SER A 47 7.35 12.37 6.76
CA SER A 47 8.16 11.33 6.18
C SER A 47 7.19 10.40 5.44
N SER A 48 7.37 10.25 4.14
CA SER A 48 6.82 9.14 3.39
C SER A 48 7.00 7.88 4.24
N SER A 49 5.91 7.18 4.50
CA SER A 49 5.94 5.90 5.22
C SER A 49 6.67 4.90 4.34
N ASP A 50 7.98 4.87 4.44
CA ASP A 50 8.78 3.75 3.96
C ASP A 50 8.29 2.54 4.76
N VAL A 51 7.78 1.53 4.08
CA VAL A 51 7.33 0.30 4.71
C VAL A 51 8.56 -0.37 5.31
N GLN A 52 8.75 -0.17 6.61
CA GLN A 52 9.83 -0.83 7.34
C GLN A 52 9.38 -2.26 7.61
N PRO A 53 10.08 -3.28 7.09
CA PRO A 53 9.75 -4.67 7.37
C PRO A 53 9.96 -4.96 8.86
N VAL A 54 8.89 -5.35 9.54
CA VAL A 54 8.97 -5.86 10.92
C VAL A 54 9.11 -7.37 10.82
N MET A 55 10.34 -7.86 10.94
CA MET A 55 10.63 -9.29 10.92
C MET A 55 10.30 -9.94 12.27
N SER A 56 9.61 -11.08 12.20
CA SER A 56 9.33 -11.90 13.40
C SER A 56 10.43 -12.94 13.61
N ASN A 57 10.76 -13.20 14.88
CA ASN A 57 11.63 -14.30 15.27
C ASN A 57 10.88 -15.65 15.35
N VAL A 58 9.55 -15.65 15.18
CA VAL A 58 8.74 -16.87 15.15
C VAL A 58 8.86 -17.48 13.78
N PRO A 59 9.27 -18.75 13.65
CA PRO A 59 9.37 -19.40 12.35
C PRO A 59 7.99 -19.49 11.67
N PRO A 60 7.92 -19.30 10.34
CA PRO A 60 6.67 -19.45 9.63
C PRO A 60 6.19 -20.92 9.67
N PRO A 61 4.88 -21.16 9.74
CA PRO A 61 4.33 -22.49 9.51
C PRO A 61 4.59 -22.94 8.07
N ASP A 62 4.48 -24.23 7.80
CA ASP A 62 4.69 -24.79 6.47
C ASP A 62 3.54 -24.41 5.52
N PHE A 63 3.84 -23.61 4.50
CA PHE A 63 2.94 -23.19 3.42
C PHE A 63 3.04 -24.11 2.20
N SER A 64 4.01 -25.02 2.15
CA SER A 64 4.32 -25.85 0.98
C SER A 64 3.12 -26.63 0.46
N GLY A 65 3.09 -26.83 -0.84
CA GLY A 65 2.10 -27.64 -1.55
C GLY A 65 1.37 -26.86 -2.64
N TYR A 66 0.33 -27.51 -3.18
CA TYR A 66 -0.48 -26.96 -4.26
C TYR A 66 -1.78 -26.40 -3.71
N TRP A 67 -2.19 -25.26 -4.26
CA TRP A 67 -3.34 -24.51 -3.81
C TRP A 67 -4.17 -24.06 -5.01
N GLU A 68 -5.47 -24.29 -4.97
CA GLU A 68 -6.43 -23.90 -6.01
C GLU A 68 -7.39 -22.84 -5.47
N VAL A 69 -7.72 -21.85 -6.28
CA VAL A 69 -8.61 -20.75 -5.89
C VAL A 69 -10.02 -21.26 -5.57
N ASP A 70 -10.53 -20.83 -4.43
CA ASP A 70 -11.94 -21.01 -4.05
C ASP A 70 -12.72 -19.77 -4.46
N TYR A 71 -13.38 -19.83 -5.59
CA TYR A 71 -14.16 -18.72 -6.14
C TYR A 71 -15.33 -18.29 -5.25
N ALA A 72 -15.86 -19.20 -4.43
CA ALA A 72 -16.98 -18.88 -3.54
C ALA A 72 -16.55 -17.98 -2.36
N ARG A 73 -15.27 -18.06 -1.97
CA ARG A 73 -14.69 -17.28 -0.87
C ARG A 73 -13.78 -16.17 -1.33
N SER A 74 -13.57 -16.02 -2.63
CA SER A 74 -12.69 -15.03 -3.23
C SER A 74 -13.47 -13.82 -3.74
N ASP A 75 -12.82 -12.66 -3.75
CA ASP A 75 -13.39 -11.45 -4.32
C ASP A 75 -13.55 -11.56 -5.83
N SER A 76 -14.62 -10.96 -6.36
CA SER A 76 -14.78 -10.77 -7.80
C SER A 76 -14.08 -9.49 -8.24
N ILE A 77 -12.98 -9.62 -8.96
CA ILE A 77 -12.26 -8.48 -9.54
C ILE A 77 -13.18 -7.63 -10.44
N GLN A 78 -14.06 -8.26 -11.22
CA GLN A 78 -14.99 -7.55 -12.10
C GLN A 78 -15.97 -6.67 -11.31
N ASN A 79 -16.44 -7.15 -10.15
CA ASN A 79 -17.31 -6.34 -9.29
C ASN A 79 -16.57 -5.13 -8.73
N GLN A 80 -15.31 -5.30 -8.34
CA GLN A 80 -14.48 -4.21 -7.84
C GLN A 80 -14.18 -3.18 -8.92
N LEU A 81 -13.77 -3.60 -10.11
CA LEU A 81 -13.55 -2.72 -11.26
C LEU A 81 -14.82 -1.93 -11.60
N ASN A 82 -15.97 -2.61 -11.71
CA ASN A 82 -17.24 -1.99 -12.00
C ASN A 82 -17.67 -0.96 -10.93
N SER A 83 -17.35 -1.22 -9.64
CA SER A 83 -17.65 -0.27 -8.57
C SER A 83 -16.78 0.98 -8.66
N THR A 84 -15.48 0.80 -8.88
CA THR A 84 -14.50 1.88 -9.03
C THR A 84 -14.83 2.76 -10.24
N PHE A 85 -15.11 2.17 -11.40
CA PHE A 85 -15.47 2.95 -12.59
C PHE A 85 -16.78 3.71 -12.43
N ARG A 86 -17.78 3.15 -11.75
CA ARG A 86 -19.02 3.88 -11.43
C ARG A 86 -18.76 5.06 -10.47
N GLU A 87 -17.84 4.93 -9.55
CA GLU A 87 -17.44 6.01 -8.68
C GLU A 87 -16.74 7.14 -9.45
N VAL A 88 -15.78 6.81 -10.28
CA VAL A 88 -15.08 7.76 -11.17
C VAL A 88 -16.06 8.49 -12.07
N GLN A 89 -17.01 7.80 -12.71
CA GLN A 89 -18.03 8.42 -13.55
C GLN A 89 -18.92 9.38 -12.76
N ARG A 90 -19.33 9.02 -11.54
CA ARG A 90 -20.10 9.92 -10.67
C ARG A 90 -19.31 11.17 -10.33
N GLU A 91 -18.01 11.02 -10.10
CA GLU A 91 -17.11 12.12 -9.75
C GLU A 91 -16.93 13.08 -10.95
N ILE A 92 -16.72 12.56 -12.15
CA ILE A 92 -16.64 13.36 -13.37
C ILE A 92 -17.95 14.15 -13.58
N ARG A 93 -19.11 13.51 -13.40
CA ARG A 93 -20.40 14.17 -13.52
C ARG A 93 -20.55 15.34 -12.54
N ARG A 94 -20.22 15.12 -11.25
CA ARG A 94 -20.27 16.18 -10.22
C ARG A 94 -19.37 17.37 -10.58
N ARG A 95 -18.21 17.14 -11.14
CA ARG A 95 -17.30 18.20 -11.62
C ARG A 95 -17.90 19.01 -12.73
N ASN A 96 -18.46 18.35 -13.73
CA ASN A 96 -19.09 19.01 -14.86
C ASN A 96 -20.28 19.85 -14.40
N GLU A 97 -21.15 19.32 -13.54
CA GLU A 97 -22.26 20.08 -12.96
C GLU A 97 -21.81 21.29 -12.13
N SER A 98 -20.71 21.19 -11.40
CA SER A 98 -20.15 22.31 -10.65
C SER A 98 -19.57 23.38 -11.58
N ALA A 99 -18.88 22.96 -12.65
CA ALA A 99 -18.35 23.87 -13.66
C ALA A 99 -19.46 24.64 -14.38
N GLU A 100 -20.56 23.96 -14.78
CA GLU A 100 -21.73 24.56 -15.40
C GLU A 100 -22.40 25.60 -14.49
N LYS A 101 -22.40 25.37 -13.17
CA LYS A 101 -22.96 26.30 -12.17
C LYS A 101 -21.99 27.40 -11.76
N GLY A 102 -20.77 27.45 -12.32
CA GLY A 102 -19.72 28.41 -11.94
C GLY A 102 -19.25 28.28 -10.49
N SER A 103 -19.50 27.13 -9.86
CA SER A 103 -19.12 26.87 -8.45
C SER A 103 -17.79 26.13 -8.39
N PRO A 104 -16.87 26.51 -7.45
CA PRO A 104 -15.65 25.75 -7.27
C PRO A 104 -15.97 24.33 -6.80
N TYR A 105 -15.40 23.32 -7.47
CA TYR A 105 -15.55 21.95 -7.11
C TYR A 105 -14.76 21.66 -5.80
N GLN A 106 -15.42 21.09 -4.79
CA GLN A 106 -14.84 20.80 -3.48
C GLN A 106 -14.68 19.27 -3.19
N GLY A 107 -14.83 18.44 -4.20
CA GLY A 107 -14.72 16.98 -4.04
C GLY A 107 -13.28 16.45 -4.16
N THR A 108 -13.16 15.13 -4.16
CA THR A 108 -11.90 14.41 -4.29
C THR A 108 -11.21 14.77 -5.62
N ARG A 109 -9.90 14.97 -5.59
CA ARG A 109 -9.13 15.17 -6.82
C ARG A 109 -9.20 13.89 -7.65
N LEU A 110 -9.71 13.96 -8.87
CA LEU A 110 -9.61 12.86 -9.82
C LEU A 110 -8.13 12.72 -10.16
N GLY A 111 -7.57 11.54 -9.93
CA GLY A 111 -6.23 11.21 -10.37
C GLY A 111 -6.15 11.10 -11.90
N ASP A 112 -5.01 10.65 -12.38
CA ASP A 112 -4.80 10.35 -13.79
C ASP A 112 -5.65 9.14 -14.20
N VAL A 113 -6.63 9.38 -15.08
CA VAL A 113 -7.60 8.37 -15.54
C VAL A 113 -6.91 7.28 -16.37
N ASP A 114 -5.94 7.64 -17.19
CA ASP A 114 -5.20 6.67 -18.00
C ASP A 114 -4.37 5.74 -17.11
N THR A 115 -3.73 6.29 -16.08
CA THR A 115 -3.03 5.49 -15.05
C THR A 115 -4.00 4.62 -14.27
N LEU A 116 -5.22 5.08 -13.98
CA LEU A 116 -6.25 4.26 -13.32
C LEU A 116 -6.67 3.06 -14.19
N PHE A 117 -6.82 3.24 -15.51
CA PHE A 117 -7.08 2.13 -16.43
C PHE A 117 -5.92 1.13 -16.46
N ALA A 118 -4.67 1.61 -16.50
CA ALA A 118 -3.50 0.74 -16.45
C ALA A 118 -3.43 -0.05 -15.14
N LEU A 119 -3.74 0.61 -14.00
CA LEU A 119 -3.80 -0.05 -12.70
C LEU A 119 -4.92 -1.10 -12.64
N ALA A 120 -6.08 -0.81 -13.21
CA ALA A 120 -7.20 -1.75 -13.31
C ALA A 120 -6.82 -2.99 -14.12
N LYS A 121 -6.14 -2.80 -15.26
CA LYS A 121 -5.65 -3.91 -16.08
C LYS A 121 -4.61 -4.76 -15.34
N MET A 122 -3.72 -4.12 -14.61
CA MET A 122 -2.77 -4.83 -13.76
C MET A 122 -3.49 -5.63 -12.66
N ALA A 123 -4.57 -5.07 -12.07
CA ALA A 123 -5.37 -5.77 -11.07
C ALA A 123 -6.02 -7.05 -11.62
N GLU A 124 -6.51 -7.02 -12.88
CA GLU A 124 -7.01 -8.22 -13.55
C GLU A 124 -5.90 -9.28 -13.71
N LEU A 125 -4.72 -8.90 -14.22
CA LEU A 125 -3.60 -9.81 -14.41
C LEU A 125 -3.09 -10.42 -13.10
N VAL A 126 -3.07 -9.65 -12.02
CA VAL A 126 -2.62 -10.12 -10.71
C VAL A 126 -3.64 -11.06 -10.05
N ALA A 127 -4.93 -10.90 -10.38
CA ALA A 127 -6.01 -11.77 -9.90
C ALA A 127 -6.22 -13.03 -10.76
N GLU A 128 -5.59 -13.11 -11.93
CA GLU A 128 -5.77 -14.22 -12.89
C GLU A 128 -5.28 -15.58 -12.37
N PRO A 129 -4.13 -15.71 -11.65
CA PRO A 129 -3.63 -16.99 -11.21
C PRO A 129 -4.64 -17.75 -10.36
N THR A 130 -4.98 -18.96 -10.81
CA THR A 130 -5.93 -19.86 -10.16
C THR A 130 -5.26 -20.95 -9.36
N LEU A 131 -4.00 -21.25 -9.70
CA LEU A 131 -3.17 -22.24 -9.03
C LEU A 131 -1.91 -21.60 -8.49
N LEU A 132 -1.54 -22.01 -7.27
CA LEU A 132 -0.27 -21.66 -6.66
C LEU A 132 0.47 -22.96 -6.30
N GLU A 133 1.77 -22.98 -6.58
CA GLU A 133 2.70 -23.97 -6.07
C GLU A 133 3.63 -23.28 -5.10
N ILE A 134 3.68 -23.75 -3.86
CA ILE A 134 4.52 -23.17 -2.81
C ILE A 134 5.55 -24.19 -2.37
N GLU A 135 6.80 -23.80 -2.48
CA GLU A 135 7.95 -24.49 -1.92
C GLU A 135 8.52 -23.65 -0.77
N GLN A 136 8.74 -24.27 0.36
CA GLN A 136 9.28 -23.60 1.54
C GLN A 136 10.25 -24.52 2.28
N ASP A 137 11.34 -23.92 2.74
CA ASP A 137 12.22 -24.54 3.72
C ASP A 137 12.43 -23.60 4.93
N THR A 138 13.45 -23.86 5.74
CA THR A 138 13.76 -23.04 6.93
C THR A 138 14.34 -21.66 6.61
N GLN A 139 14.79 -21.43 5.37
CA GLN A 139 15.55 -20.25 4.98
C GLN A 139 14.86 -19.44 3.88
N TRP A 140 13.96 -20.03 3.13
CA TRP A 140 13.31 -19.36 2.02
C TRP A 140 11.91 -19.89 1.75
N ILE A 141 11.12 -19.10 1.02
CA ILE A 141 9.84 -19.48 0.43
C ILE A 141 9.79 -19.04 -1.03
N ARG A 142 9.25 -19.89 -1.88
CA ARG A 142 8.97 -19.63 -3.28
C ARG A 142 7.50 -19.90 -3.56
N ILE A 143 6.82 -18.92 -4.14
CA ILE A 143 5.42 -19.03 -4.53
C ILE A 143 5.36 -18.90 -6.04
N GLU A 144 5.19 -20.01 -6.73
CA GLU A 144 4.91 -20.02 -8.16
C GLU A 144 3.42 -19.76 -8.38
N ARG A 145 3.13 -18.93 -9.34
CA ARG A 145 1.79 -18.54 -9.71
C ARG A 145 1.59 -18.84 -11.19
N GLU A 146 0.51 -19.53 -11.51
CA GLU A 146 0.19 -19.87 -12.90
C GLU A 146 0.25 -18.63 -13.79
N ASN A 147 0.96 -18.73 -14.92
CA ASN A 147 1.13 -17.66 -15.92
C ASN A 147 1.70 -16.33 -15.38
N SER A 148 2.40 -16.33 -14.24
CA SER A 148 2.95 -15.14 -13.60
C SER A 148 4.37 -15.40 -13.06
N PHE A 149 5.04 -14.32 -12.64
CA PHE A 149 6.37 -14.44 -12.02
C PHE A 149 6.27 -15.06 -10.63
N ALA A 150 7.25 -15.92 -10.28
CA ALA A 150 7.38 -16.45 -8.95
C ALA A 150 7.74 -15.32 -7.95
N LEU A 151 7.20 -15.41 -6.73
CA LEU A 151 7.62 -14.60 -5.59
C LEU A 151 8.60 -15.42 -4.76
N ILE A 152 9.78 -14.87 -4.49
CA ILE A 152 10.85 -15.57 -3.75
C ILE A 152 11.27 -14.70 -2.58
N CYS A 153 11.37 -15.29 -1.39
CA CYS A 153 11.82 -14.61 -0.19
C CYS A 153 12.83 -15.46 0.58
N SER A 154 14.02 -14.92 0.81
CA SER A 154 15.03 -15.51 1.70
C SER A 154 14.96 -14.87 3.08
N LEU A 155 14.94 -15.66 4.14
CA LEU A 155 14.96 -15.19 5.52
C LEU A 155 16.36 -14.73 6.00
N ASP A 156 17.43 -15.20 5.32
CA ASP A 156 18.82 -14.91 5.70
C ASP A 156 19.29 -13.53 5.24
N VAL A 157 18.63 -12.98 4.24
CA VAL A 157 18.94 -11.67 3.68
C VAL A 157 17.74 -10.79 3.98
N THR A 158 17.95 -9.57 4.47
CA THR A 158 16.90 -8.57 4.38
C THR A 158 16.51 -8.53 2.91
N GLY A 159 15.36 -9.15 2.58
CA GLY A 159 14.94 -9.37 1.19
C GLY A 159 14.60 -8.07 0.48
N ASP A 160 15.59 -7.21 0.35
CA ASP A 160 15.52 -5.90 -0.28
C ASP A 160 16.43 -5.96 -1.52
N GLU A 161 15.85 -6.41 -2.62
CA GLU A 161 16.51 -6.42 -3.91
C GLU A 161 16.10 -5.20 -4.72
N THR A 162 17.05 -4.34 -5.00
CA THR A 162 16.85 -3.18 -5.87
C THR A 162 17.49 -3.45 -7.23
N SER A 163 16.66 -3.45 -8.26
CA SER A 163 17.06 -3.61 -9.65
C SER A 163 16.64 -2.41 -10.50
N ARG A 164 17.02 -2.40 -11.79
CA ARG A 164 16.50 -1.41 -12.75
C ARG A 164 14.99 -1.57 -13.02
N LEU A 165 14.42 -2.73 -12.68
CA LEU A 165 13.02 -3.06 -12.86
C LEU A 165 12.17 -2.66 -11.64
N GLY A 166 12.82 -2.29 -10.53
CA GLY A 166 12.14 -1.90 -9.31
C GLY A 166 12.82 -2.42 -8.06
N ARG A 167 12.17 -2.27 -6.94
CA ARG A 167 12.59 -2.75 -5.62
C ARG A 167 11.61 -3.82 -5.15
N GLU A 168 12.13 -4.96 -4.76
CA GLU A 168 11.37 -6.06 -4.17
C GLU A 168 11.77 -6.21 -2.71
N ILE A 169 10.78 -6.24 -1.82
CA ILE A 169 10.97 -6.42 -0.39
C ILE A 169 10.06 -7.53 0.08
N CYS A 170 10.57 -8.46 0.87
CA CYS A 170 9.76 -9.49 1.47
C CYS A 170 10.15 -9.76 2.92
N TRP A 171 9.18 -10.21 3.72
CA TRP A 171 9.42 -10.57 5.12
C TRP A 171 8.28 -11.43 5.69
N TRP A 172 8.58 -12.11 6.78
CA TRP A 172 7.61 -12.78 7.64
C TRP A 172 7.37 -11.95 8.91
N ASP A 173 6.11 -11.60 9.19
CA ASP A 173 5.75 -10.77 10.36
C ASP A 173 5.33 -11.57 11.61
N GLY A 174 5.33 -12.91 11.53
CA GLY A 174 4.84 -13.83 12.57
C GLY A 174 3.45 -14.39 12.28
N GLN A 175 2.73 -13.85 11.30
CA GLN A 175 1.38 -14.29 10.89
C GLN A 175 1.23 -14.38 9.39
N GLN A 176 1.93 -13.53 8.63
CA GLN A 176 1.79 -13.37 7.19
C GLN A 176 3.13 -13.24 6.50
N TRP A 177 3.24 -13.83 5.33
CA TRP A 177 4.28 -13.48 4.38
C TRP A 177 3.89 -12.23 3.62
N HIS A 178 4.80 -11.28 3.57
CA HIS A 178 4.67 -10.04 2.82
C HIS A 178 5.63 -10.02 1.64
N PHE A 179 5.13 -9.63 0.48
CA PHE A 179 5.92 -9.36 -0.72
C PHE A 179 5.49 -8.00 -1.26
N VAL A 180 6.40 -7.07 -1.35
CA VAL A 180 6.14 -5.72 -1.85
C VAL A 180 7.04 -5.45 -3.05
N ILE A 181 6.44 -5.15 -4.18
CA ILE A 181 7.11 -4.85 -5.44
C ILE A 181 6.83 -3.39 -5.77
N GLN A 182 7.87 -2.56 -5.76
CA GLN A 182 7.80 -1.14 -6.09
C GLN A 182 8.42 -0.93 -7.47
N LEU A 183 7.59 -0.58 -8.45
CA LEU A 183 8.06 -0.29 -9.81
C LEU A 183 8.53 1.16 -9.93
N PRO A 184 9.46 1.46 -10.87
CA PRO A 184 10.03 2.80 -11.03
C PRO A 184 9.00 3.89 -11.30
N ASP A 185 7.86 3.55 -11.92
CA ASP A 185 6.78 4.48 -12.27
C ASP A 185 5.85 4.81 -11.10
N GLY A 186 6.13 4.29 -9.89
CA GLY A 186 5.34 4.52 -8.68
C GLY A 186 4.25 3.48 -8.43
N LEU A 187 4.04 2.53 -9.35
CA LEU A 187 3.15 1.40 -9.09
C LEU A 187 3.72 0.54 -7.98
N ASN A 188 2.90 0.23 -7.00
CA ASN A 188 3.21 -0.64 -5.88
C ASN A 188 2.25 -1.82 -5.85
N VAL A 189 2.80 -3.03 -5.82
CA VAL A 189 2.05 -4.29 -5.67
C VAL A 189 2.47 -4.95 -4.37
N ALA A 190 1.55 -5.09 -3.43
CA ALA A 190 1.80 -5.70 -2.14
C ALA A 190 0.94 -6.94 -1.97
N HIS A 191 1.58 -8.11 -1.89
CA HIS A 191 0.93 -9.39 -1.59
C HIS A 191 1.12 -9.73 -0.13
N ARG A 192 0.07 -10.31 0.49
CA ARG A 192 0.11 -10.88 1.83
C ARG A 192 -0.48 -12.28 1.78
N PHE A 193 0.22 -13.25 2.31
CA PHE A 193 -0.23 -14.63 2.38
C PHE A 193 -0.39 -15.06 3.82
N THR A 194 -1.57 -15.59 4.15
CA THR A 194 -1.92 -16.09 5.49
C THR A 194 -2.44 -17.50 5.36
N ARG A 195 -1.87 -18.44 6.10
CA ARG A 195 -2.36 -19.82 6.16
C ARG A 195 -3.34 -19.97 7.32
N SER A 196 -4.43 -20.70 7.13
CA SER A 196 -5.35 -21.05 8.21
C SER A 196 -4.68 -21.96 9.25
N GLY A 197 -5.17 -21.91 10.50
CA GLY A 197 -4.60 -22.71 11.58
C GLY A 197 -4.72 -24.22 11.36
N ASP A 198 -5.74 -24.69 10.62
CA ASP A 198 -5.92 -26.10 10.22
C ASP A 198 -5.09 -26.50 9.00
N GLY A 199 -4.46 -25.53 8.34
CA GLY A 199 -3.60 -25.74 7.19
C GLY A 199 -4.31 -26.06 5.88
N ASN A 200 -5.63 -25.96 5.82
CA ASN A 200 -6.42 -26.34 4.66
C ASN A 200 -6.79 -25.16 3.75
N SER A 201 -6.59 -23.95 4.21
CA SER A 201 -6.87 -22.74 3.45
C SER A 201 -5.68 -21.79 3.48
N LEU A 202 -5.48 -21.10 2.36
CA LEU A 202 -4.52 -20.03 2.19
C LEU A 202 -5.27 -18.78 1.73
N ALA A 203 -5.12 -17.67 2.44
CA ALA A 203 -5.66 -16.40 2.02
C ALA A 203 -4.54 -15.55 1.42
N GLN A 204 -4.76 -15.03 0.23
CA GLN A 204 -3.92 -14.03 -0.43
C GLN A 204 -4.67 -12.71 -0.46
N ARG A 205 -4.04 -11.64 0.01
CA ARG A 205 -4.54 -10.28 -0.16
C ARG A 205 -3.53 -9.48 -0.95
N THR A 206 -3.94 -9.00 -2.10
CA THR A 206 -3.11 -8.18 -2.98
C THR A 206 -3.64 -6.77 -3.03
N LYS A 207 -2.76 -5.80 -2.76
CA LYS A 207 -3.03 -4.38 -2.92
C LYS A 207 -2.20 -3.83 -4.06
N LEU A 208 -2.86 -3.18 -5.02
CA LEU A 208 -2.23 -2.40 -6.07
C LEU A 208 -2.53 -0.93 -5.81
N SER A 209 -1.49 -0.11 -5.84
CA SER A 209 -1.61 1.33 -5.62
C SER A 209 -0.67 2.11 -6.51
N ASP A 210 -1.13 3.26 -6.97
CA ASP A 210 -0.34 4.25 -7.69
C ASP A 210 -0.73 5.64 -7.19
N PRO A 211 0.22 6.45 -6.70
CA PRO A 211 -0.08 7.74 -6.09
C PRO A 211 -0.74 8.73 -7.07
N ARG A 212 -0.65 8.48 -8.38
CA ARG A 212 -1.25 9.31 -9.42
C ARG A 212 -2.75 9.09 -9.58
N THR A 213 -3.28 7.92 -9.17
CA THR A 213 -4.69 7.57 -9.40
C THR A 213 -5.63 8.03 -8.29
N GLY A 214 -5.14 8.13 -7.06
CA GLY A 214 -5.99 8.34 -5.88
C GLY A 214 -6.93 7.17 -5.55
N HIS A 215 -6.80 6.04 -6.26
CA HIS A 215 -7.57 4.81 -6.05
C HIS A 215 -6.62 3.62 -5.94
N ASP A 216 -6.93 2.73 -4.99
CA ASP A 216 -6.23 1.46 -4.82
C ASP A 216 -7.17 0.31 -5.20
N PHE A 217 -6.61 -0.75 -5.76
CA PHE A 217 -7.31 -2.02 -5.89
C PHE A 217 -6.83 -2.99 -4.81
N VAL A 218 -7.77 -3.59 -4.09
CA VAL A 218 -7.49 -4.59 -3.06
C VAL A 218 -8.27 -5.85 -3.39
N ILE A 219 -7.56 -6.93 -3.67
CA ILE A 219 -8.12 -8.21 -4.10
C ILE A 219 -7.82 -9.23 -3.01
N SER A 220 -8.85 -9.90 -2.54
CA SER A 220 -8.72 -11.00 -1.58
C SER A 220 -9.10 -12.30 -2.28
N GLN A 221 -8.19 -13.25 -2.30
CA GLN A 221 -8.40 -14.60 -2.84
C GLN A 221 -8.18 -15.61 -1.72
N VAL A 222 -9.00 -16.63 -1.72
CA VAL A 222 -8.88 -17.78 -0.83
C VAL A 222 -8.60 -19.01 -1.68
N PHE A 223 -7.63 -19.78 -1.27
CA PHE A 223 -7.23 -21.02 -1.93
C PHE A 223 -7.44 -22.20 -0.98
N GLY A 224 -7.89 -23.33 -1.52
CA GLY A 224 -7.94 -24.60 -0.85
C GLY A 224 -6.76 -25.49 -1.24
N ARG A 225 -6.43 -26.47 -0.41
CA ARG A 225 -5.44 -27.51 -0.77
C ARG A 225 -5.88 -28.21 -2.05
N TYR A 226 -4.96 -28.38 -2.97
CA TYR A 226 -5.14 -29.08 -4.22
C TYR A 226 -4.15 -30.24 -4.32
N ASP A 227 -4.61 -31.39 -4.78
CA ASP A 227 -3.75 -32.56 -5.08
C ASP A 227 -3.68 -32.72 -6.59
N PRO A 228 -2.53 -32.41 -7.23
CA PRO A 228 -2.39 -32.49 -8.68
C PRO A 228 -2.51 -33.95 -9.21
N ASN A 229 -2.38 -34.96 -8.32
CA ASN A 229 -2.50 -36.34 -8.68
C ASN A 229 -3.95 -36.85 -8.60
N LYS A 230 -4.85 -36.11 -7.92
CA LYS A 230 -6.28 -36.41 -7.95
C LYS A 230 -6.87 -35.79 -9.21
N ARG A 231 -7.31 -36.65 -10.13
CA ARG A 231 -8.07 -36.21 -11.29
C ARG A 231 -9.41 -35.65 -10.82
N GLY A 232 -9.51 -34.30 -10.76
CA GLY A 232 -10.72 -33.65 -10.26
C GLY A 232 -11.93 -33.82 -11.14
N TYR A 233 -11.76 -33.94 -12.48
CA TYR A 233 -12.87 -34.06 -13.42
C TYR A 233 -12.42 -34.86 -14.63
N SER A 234 -13.21 -35.88 -15.00
CA SER A 234 -13.14 -36.53 -16.31
C SER A 234 -14.18 -35.87 -17.21
N CYS A 235 -13.74 -35.11 -18.21
CA CYS A 235 -14.64 -34.43 -19.13
C CYS A 235 -14.67 -35.19 -20.48
N ILE A 236 -15.86 -35.55 -20.94
CA ILE A 236 -16.08 -36.14 -22.26
C ILE A 236 -16.98 -35.21 -23.07
N GLU A 237 -16.71 -35.09 -24.37
CA GLU A 237 -17.64 -34.43 -25.29
C GLU A 237 -18.68 -35.43 -25.78
N THR A 238 -19.95 -35.11 -25.53
CA THR A 238 -21.07 -35.91 -25.99
C THR A 238 -21.85 -35.16 -27.05
N LEU A 239 -22.33 -35.89 -28.06
CA LEU A 239 -23.11 -35.29 -29.18
C LEU A 239 -24.43 -34.67 -28.72
N SER A 240 -24.98 -35.08 -27.59
CA SER A 240 -26.30 -34.65 -27.11
C SER A 240 -26.25 -33.55 -26.04
N ARG A 241 -25.15 -33.45 -25.29
CA ARG A 241 -25.03 -32.53 -24.13
C ARG A 241 -23.79 -31.64 -24.17
N GLY A 242 -22.99 -31.68 -25.24
CA GLY A 242 -21.70 -31.01 -25.30
C GLY A 242 -20.70 -31.62 -24.28
N ARG A 243 -19.91 -30.78 -23.65
CA ARG A 243 -18.90 -31.22 -22.67
C ARG A 243 -19.56 -31.57 -21.33
N VAL A 244 -19.46 -32.83 -20.95
CA VAL A 244 -19.95 -33.38 -19.65
C VAL A 244 -18.75 -33.76 -18.81
N CYS A 245 -18.65 -33.18 -17.62
CA CYS A 245 -17.58 -33.50 -16.66
C CYS A 245 -18.16 -34.29 -15.47
N THR A 246 -17.50 -35.36 -15.09
CA THR A 246 -17.84 -36.17 -13.92
C THR A 246 -16.68 -36.19 -12.93
N THR A 247 -17.00 -36.25 -11.65
CA THR A 247 -16.04 -36.38 -10.52
C THR A 247 -15.75 -37.83 -10.16
N GLU A 248 -16.25 -38.78 -10.95
CA GLU A 248 -16.00 -40.20 -10.66
C GLU A 248 -14.54 -40.56 -10.96
N ASP A 249 -13.87 -41.11 -9.96
CA ASP A 249 -12.56 -41.75 -10.12
C ASP A 249 -12.72 -42.91 -11.12
N VAL A 250 -12.25 -42.70 -12.34
CA VAL A 250 -12.16 -43.81 -13.31
C VAL A 250 -10.90 -44.57 -12.94
N ASP A 251 -11.07 -45.65 -12.17
CA ASP A 251 -10.03 -46.64 -11.97
C ASP A 251 -9.69 -47.21 -13.35
N LEU A 252 -8.56 -46.75 -13.90
CA LEU A 252 -7.98 -47.33 -15.11
C LEU A 252 -7.19 -48.58 -14.66
N GLU A 253 -7.80 -49.76 -14.78
CA GLU A 253 -7.08 -51.02 -14.83
C GLU A 253 -6.12 -51.11 -16.03
#